data_21598d1531474791da2a43c1f0c82a97
#
_entry.id   21598d1531474791da2a43c1f0c82a97
#
_cell.length_a   1.000
_cell.length_b   1.000
_cell.length_c   1.000
_cell.angle_alpha   90.00
_cell.angle_beta   90.00
_cell.angle_gamma   90.00
#
_symmetry.space_group_name_H-M   'P 1'
#
loop_
_entity.id
_entity.type
_entity.pdbx_description
1 polymer ?
#
loop_
_entity_poly.entity_id
_entity_poly.type
_entity_poly.pdbx_seq_one_letter_code
_entity_poly.pdbx_strand_id
1 'polypeptide(L)'
;MAKPDAINADEMGHALGLLVHDLRNPAATITANADFLQEVGMDDTDSVEALQDVKLAVGELRRGLDMLAWISRWLTGQIPLEATNGDAGVFVERLERTETPVPVKVDIATPGQLYARGAQVAVEVVDLLLHNTRANVAEPEALVRVYQDGAHVVIEVQDAGEAIAPELREGAFTLAGQKDLKGRLDGRYSRFVGLFAAKVVLDGVGGSIEADGESG
;
A
#
# COMPACT_ATOMS: atom_id res chain seq x y z
N MET A 1 -14.93 -17.10 16.56
CA MET A 1 -14.01 -16.34 15.68
C MET A 1 -13.96 -17.11 14.37
N ALA A 2 -14.54 -16.58 13.29
CA ALA A 2 -14.30 -17.13 11.97
C ALA A 2 -12.83 -16.90 11.64
N LYS A 3 -12.09 -17.96 11.32
CA LYS A 3 -10.83 -17.81 10.58
C LYS A 3 -11.15 -16.99 9.33
N PRO A 4 -10.30 -16.02 8.92
CA PRO A 4 -10.45 -15.45 7.60
C PRO A 4 -10.57 -16.61 6.62
N ASP A 5 -11.51 -16.49 5.66
CA ASP A 5 -11.70 -17.50 4.64
C ASP A 5 -10.32 -17.84 4.10
N ALA A 6 -9.93 -19.11 4.26
CA ALA A 6 -8.55 -19.49 4.04
C ALA A 6 -8.25 -19.24 2.55
N ILE A 7 -7.35 -18.29 2.28
CA ILE A 7 -6.77 -18.11 0.95
C ILE A 7 -6.37 -19.50 0.49
N ASN A 8 -6.96 -19.98 -0.59
CA ASN A 8 -6.67 -21.32 -1.09
C ASN A 8 -5.24 -21.35 -1.68
N ALA A 9 -4.68 -22.55 -1.84
CA ALA A 9 -3.31 -22.71 -2.32
C ALA A 9 -3.09 -22.10 -3.72
N ASP A 10 -4.10 -22.10 -4.57
CA ASP A 10 -4.02 -21.52 -5.92
C ASP A 10 -3.98 -19.99 -5.87
N GLU A 11 -4.80 -19.37 -5.03
CA GLU A 11 -4.77 -17.93 -4.79
C GLU A 11 -3.41 -17.49 -4.20
N MET A 12 -2.89 -18.23 -3.25
CA MET A 12 -1.57 -17.97 -2.68
C MET A 12 -0.48 -18.11 -3.75
N GLY A 13 -0.54 -19.16 -4.59
CA GLY A 13 0.39 -19.36 -5.71
C GLY A 13 0.37 -18.20 -6.69
N HIS A 14 -0.80 -17.69 -7.04
CA HIS A 14 -0.95 -16.52 -7.91
C HIS A 14 -0.40 -15.25 -7.26
N ALA A 15 -0.71 -15.00 -5.99
CA ALA A 15 -0.19 -13.85 -5.24
C ALA A 15 1.34 -13.84 -5.22
N LEU A 16 1.94 -14.98 -4.89
CA LEU A 16 3.41 -15.13 -4.89
C LEU A 16 4.00 -14.92 -6.28
N GLY A 17 3.36 -15.44 -7.34
CA GLY A 17 3.79 -15.23 -8.72
C GLY A 17 3.82 -13.76 -9.12
N LEU A 18 2.78 -13.00 -8.77
CA LEU A 18 2.70 -11.56 -9.02
C LEU A 18 3.76 -10.78 -8.22
N LEU A 19 3.95 -11.12 -6.95
CA LEU A 19 4.98 -10.51 -6.10
C LEU A 19 6.38 -10.77 -6.63
N VAL A 20 6.68 -12.00 -7.03
CA VAL A 20 7.99 -12.34 -7.64
C VAL A 20 8.23 -11.54 -8.91
N HIS A 21 7.20 -11.36 -9.75
CA HIS A 21 7.30 -10.52 -10.94
C HIS A 21 7.64 -9.07 -10.57
N ASP A 22 6.97 -8.49 -9.59
CA ASP A 22 7.16 -7.11 -9.17
C ASP A 22 8.51 -6.88 -8.48
N LEU A 23 9.03 -7.87 -7.77
CA LEU A 23 10.35 -7.81 -7.15
C LEU A 23 11.49 -7.93 -8.19
N ARG A 24 11.24 -8.59 -9.33
CA ARG A 24 12.24 -8.70 -10.41
C ARG A 24 12.56 -7.36 -11.07
N ASN A 25 11.57 -6.48 -11.21
CA ASN A 25 11.77 -5.19 -11.87
C ASN A 25 12.77 -4.29 -11.13
N PRO A 26 12.59 -3.97 -9.84
CA PRO A 26 13.59 -3.20 -9.10
C PRO A 26 14.95 -3.91 -9.01
N ALA A 27 14.98 -5.24 -8.91
CA ALA A 27 16.23 -5.98 -8.93
C ALA A 27 16.98 -5.81 -10.27
N ALA A 28 16.27 -5.86 -11.40
CA ALA A 28 16.85 -5.61 -12.72
C ALA A 28 17.40 -4.18 -12.86
N THR A 29 16.66 -3.18 -12.34
CA THR A 29 17.11 -1.78 -12.32
C THR A 29 18.39 -1.61 -11.49
N ILE A 30 18.46 -2.24 -10.33
CA ILE A 30 19.66 -2.21 -9.48
C ILE A 30 20.86 -2.80 -10.25
N THR A 31 20.66 -3.96 -10.87
CA THR A 31 21.74 -4.64 -11.61
C THR A 31 22.20 -3.77 -12.78
N ALA A 32 21.29 -3.29 -13.62
CA ALA A 32 21.66 -2.50 -14.80
C ALA A 32 22.42 -1.21 -14.43
N ASN A 33 21.97 -0.48 -13.39
CA ASN A 33 22.66 0.74 -12.95
C ASN A 33 23.98 0.44 -12.23
N ALA A 34 24.08 -0.68 -11.52
CA ALA A 34 25.33 -1.10 -10.90
C ALA A 34 26.39 -1.46 -11.96
N ASP A 35 25.98 -2.18 -13.03
CA ASP A 35 26.84 -2.51 -14.16
C ASP A 35 27.32 -1.22 -14.88
N PHE A 36 26.40 -0.27 -15.13
CA PHE A 36 26.72 1.04 -15.71
C PHE A 36 27.75 1.79 -14.84
N LEU A 37 27.52 1.90 -13.53
CA LEU A 37 28.43 2.58 -12.61
C LEU A 37 29.81 1.92 -12.55
N GLN A 38 29.87 0.60 -12.71
CA GLN A 38 31.11 -0.13 -12.77
C GLN A 38 31.90 0.16 -14.05
N GLU A 39 31.20 0.41 -15.17
CA GLU A 39 31.82 0.67 -16.47
C GLU A 39 32.30 2.13 -16.60
N VAL A 40 31.52 3.11 -16.17
CA VAL A 40 31.78 4.53 -16.39
C VAL A 40 32.45 5.24 -15.21
N GLY A 41 32.38 4.67 -14.01
CA GLY A 41 32.88 5.31 -12.79
C GLY A 41 31.82 6.20 -12.12
N MET A 42 32.22 7.01 -11.16
CA MET A 42 31.31 7.78 -10.28
C MET A 42 31.48 9.32 -10.39
N ASP A 43 32.11 9.80 -11.44
CA ASP A 43 32.59 11.19 -11.50
C ASP A 43 31.73 12.15 -12.31
N ASP A 44 30.60 11.70 -12.89
CA ASP A 44 29.71 12.50 -13.71
C ASP A 44 28.26 12.54 -13.22
N THR A 45 27.44 13.38 -13.86
CA THR A 45 26.02 13.55 -13.51
C THR A 45 25.21 12.25 -13.73
N ASP A 46 25.51 11.51 -14.79
CA ASP A 46 24.78 10.30 -15.15
C ASP A 46 25.04 9.21 -14.08
N SER A 47 26.23 9.16 -13.51
CA SER A 47 26.59 8.28 -12.41
C SER A 47 25.82 8.60 -11.13
N VAL A 48 25.58 9.88 -10.85
CA VAL A 48 24.76 10.32 -9.70
C VAL A 48 23.30 9.90 -9.89
N GLU A 49 22.76 10.09 -11.11
CA GLU A 49 21.40 9.66 -11.45
C GLU A 49 21.24 8.14 -11.33
N ALA A 50 22.18 7.38 -11.88
CA ALA A 50 22.18 5.92 -11.80
C ALA A 50 22.22 5.42 -10.33
N LEU A 51 23.01 6.08 -9.47
CA LEU A 51 23.03 5.77 -8.03
C LEU A 51 21.72 6.10 -7.34
N GLN A 52 21.05 7.18 -7.76
CA GLN A 52 19.73 7.55 -7.24
C GLN A 52 18.66 6.54 -7.64
N ASP A 53 18.69 6.06 -8.88
CA ASP A 53 17.80 5.00 -9.37
C ASP A 53 18.01 3.68 -8.61
N VAL A 54 19.26 3.32 -8.32
CA VAL A 54 19.56 2.16 -7.46
C VAL A 54 18.94 2.33 -6.09
N LYS A 55 19.08 3.50 -5.45
CA LYS A 55 18.48 3.75 -4.13
C LYS A 55 16.96 3.66 -4.14
N LEU A 56 16.32 4.22 -5.17
CA LEU A 56 14.86 4.11 -5.34
C LEU A 56 14.42 2.65 -5.53
N ALA A 57 15.11 1.92 -6.38
CA ALA A 57 14.81 0.50 -6.64
C ALA A 57 15.02 -0.38 -5.39
N VAL A 58 16.06 -0.12 -4.59
CA VAL A 58 16.27 -0.80 -3.30
C VAL A 58 15.11 -0.49 -2.34
N GLY A 59 14.65 0.76 -2.32
CA GLY A 59 13.48 1.16 -1.53
C GLY A 59 12.21 0.41 -1.94
N GLU A 60 11.96 0.25 -3.23
CA GLU A 60 10.83 -0.52 -3.76
C GLU A 60 10.93 -2.01 -3.41
N LEU A 61 12.12 -2.60 -3.58
CA LEU A 61 12.36 -3.99 -3.22
C LEU A 61 12.10 -4.25 -1.73
N ARG A 62 12.59 -3.38 -0.88
CA ARG A 62 12.40 -3.47 0.58
C ARG A 62 10.91 -3.39 0.92
N ARG A 63 10.15 -2.45 0.37
CA ARG A 63 8.70 -2.35 0.59
C ARG A 63 7.96 -3.63 0.19
N GLY A 64 8.31 -4.21 -0.95
CA GLY A 64 7.71 -5.48 -1.38
C GLY A 64 7.98 -6.63 -0.40
N LEU A 65 9.20 -6.70 0.14
CA LEU A 65 9.58 -7.69 1.14
C LEU A 65 8.90 -7.45 2.49
N ASP A 66 8.80 -6.20 2.93
CA ASP A 66 8.12 -5.82 4.18
C ASP A 66 6.63 -6.19 4.12
N MET A 67 5.98 -5.93 2.98
CA MET A 67 4.59 -6.32 2.75
C MET A 67 4.40 -7.85 2.78
N LEU A 68 5.28 -8.59 2.13
CA LEU A 68 5.27 -10.06 2.18
C LEU A 68 5.39 -10.56 3.61
N ALA A 69 6.34 -10.03 4.37
CA ALA A 69 6.57 -10.40 5.75
C ALA A 69 5.35 -10.07 6.62
N TRP A 70 4.69 -8.95 6.36
CA TRP A 70 3.51 -8.52 7.10
C TRP A 70 2.31 -9.42 6.82
N ILE A 71 2.00 -9.70 5.55
CA ILE A 71 0.94 -10.64 5.15
C ILE A 71 1.20 -12.04 5.75
N SER A 72 2.44 -12.51 5.67
CA SER A 72 2.84 -13.82 6.22
C SER A 72 2.57 -13.90 7.73
N ARG A 73 3.00 -12.90 8.50
CA ARG A 73 2.75 -12.84 9.95
C ARG A 73 1.27 -12.80 10.27
N TRP A 74 0.50 -12.06 9.47
CA TRP A 74 -0.94 -11.99 9.63
C TRP A 74 -1.62 -13.34 9.38
N LEU A 75 -1.33 -13.97 8.25
CA LEU A 75 -1.91 -15.26 7.88
C LEU A 75 -1.53 -16.40 8.83
N THR A 76 -0.36 -16.32 9.44
CA THR A 76 0.12 -17.31 10.43
C THR A 76 -0.33 -17.02 11.87
N GLY A 77 -1.10 -15.94 12.10
CA GLY A 77 -1.57 -15.56 13.43
C GLY A 77 -0.45 -15.09 14.37
N GLN A 78 0.69 -14.65 13.83
CA GLN A 78 1.82 -14.16 14.62
C GLN A 78 1.64 -12.72 15.11
N ILE A 79 0.60 -12.02 14.65
CA ILE A 79 0.22 -10.69 15.14
C ILE A 79 -1.03 -10.89 16.01
N PRO A 80 -0.98 -10.66 17.32
CA PRO A 80 -2.14 -10.71 18.17
C PRO A 80 -3.16 -9.64 17.75
N LEU A 81 -4.41 -10.05 17.51
CA LEU A 81 -5.48 -9.13 17.10
C LEU A 81 -5.67 -7.95 18.06
N GLU A 82 -5.53 -8.22 19.35
CA GLU A 82 -5.69 -7.23 20.41
C GLU A 82 -4.63 -6.13 20.34
N ALA A 83 -3.42 -6.45 19.88
CA ALA A 83 -2.32 -5.49 19.75
C ALA A 83 -2.55 -4.47 18.60
N THR A 84 -3.53 -4.73 17.74
CA THR A 84 -3.85 -3.86 16.61
C THR A 84 -4.95 -2.84 16.91
N ASN A 85 -5.58 -2.95 18.09
CA ASN A 85 -6.65 -2.05 18.53
C ASN A 85 -6.08 -0.73 19.04
N GLY A 86 -6.83 0.35 18.84
CA GLY A 86 -6.41 1.65 19.34
C GLY A 86 -7.28 2.81 18.86
N ASP A 87 -6.82 4.00 19.15
CA ASP A 87 -7.43 5.23 18.69
C ASP A 87 -6.91 5.58 17.29
N ALA A 88 -7.78 5.49 16.30
CA ALA A 88 -7.45 5.76 14.90
C ALA A 88 -7.00 7.21 14.69
N GLY A 89 -7.60 8.17 15.39
CA GLY A 89 -7.22 9.58 15.32
C GLY A 89 -5.76 9.78 15.74
N VAL A 90 -5.36 9.18 16.88
CA VAL A 90 -3.98 9.27 17.39
C VAL A 90 -2.98 8.62 16.42
N PHE A 91 -3.35 7.50 15.79
CA PHE A 91 -2.46 6.86 14.83
C PHE A 91 -2.31 7.68 13.55
N VAL A 92 -3.40 8.27 13.04
CA VAL A 92 -3.38 9.08 11.82
C VAL A 92 -2.67 10.42 12.04
N GLU A 93 -2.84 11.08 13.19
CA GLU A 93 -2.09 12.30 13.53
C GLU A 93 -0.55 12.11 13.47
N ARG A 94 -0.09 10.89 13.70
CA ARG A 94 1.35 10.58 13.58
C ARG A 94 1.86 10.71 12.15
N LEU A 95 1.00 10.51 11.14
CA LEU A 95 1.38 10.64 9.73
C LEU A 95 1.87 12.06 9.40
N GLU A 96 1.32 13.10 10.03
CA GLU A 96 1.81 14.48 9.85
C GLU A 96 3.21 14.73 10.46
N ARG A 97 3.62 13.89 11.40
CA ARG A 97 4.86 14.05 12.17
C ARG A 97 5.95 13.07 11.77
N THR A 98 5.63 12.11 10.93
CA THR A 98 6.56 11.11 10.43
C THR A 98 6.91 11.39 8.98
N GLU A 99 8.02 10.84 8.53
CA GLU A 99 8.39 10.89 7.12
C GLU A 99 7.45 10.00 6.31
N THR A 100 6.49 10.63 5.64
CA THR A 100 5.55 9.96 4.74
C THR A 100 6.04 10.00 3.30
N PRO A 101 5.63 9.04 2.45
CA PRO A 101 6.05 9.00 1.04
C PRO A 101 5.59 10.21 0.23
N VAL A 102 4.52 10.88 0.66
CA VAL A 102 3.95 12.09 0.05
C VAL A 102 3.56 13.09 1.14
N PRO A 103 3.46 14.39 0.86
CA PRO A 103 2.85 15.34 1.77
C PRO A 103 1.42 14.89 2.14
N VAL A 104 1.13 14.87 3.44
CA VAL A 104 -0.17 14.43 3.97
C VAL A 104 -0.80 15.58 4.76
N LYS A 105 -2.07 15.85 4.47
CA LYS A 105 -2.96 16.65 5.33
C LYS A 105 -3.86 15.71 6.11
N VAL A 106 -3.98 15.91 7.40
CA VAL A 106 -4.87 15.12 8.26
C VAL A 106 -6.08 15.95 8.67
N ASP A 107 -7.28 15.36 8.55
CA ASP A 107 -8.54 15.93 8.99
C ASP A 107 -9.25 14.94 9.92
N ILE A 108 -9.31 15.25 11.21
CA ILE A 108 -10.06 14.45 12.20
C ILE A 108 -11.43 15.12 12.38
N ALA A 109 -12.40 14.67 11.55
CA ALA A 109 -13.70 15.30 11.43
C ALA A 109 -14.63 15.01 12.63
N THR A 110 -14.36 13.97 13.42
CA THR A 110 -15.12 13.65 14.63
C THR A 110 -14.29 13.95 15.88
N PRO A 111 -14.72 14.89 16.74
CA PRO A 111 -14.03 15.16 18.00
C PRO A 111 -14.12 13.96 18.95
N GLY A 112 -13.04 13.69 19.69
CA GLY A 112 -12.99 12.65 20.71
C GLY A 112 -12.14 11.45 20.34
N GLN A 113 -12.26 10.40 21.13
CA GLN A 113 -11.50 9.17 20.87
C GLN A 113 -12.20 8.31 19.81
N LEU A 114 -11.49 8.04 18.74
CA LEU A 114 -11.92 7.18 17.63
C LEU A 114 -11.38 5.76 17.81
N TYR A 115 -11.72 5.14 18.93
CA TYR A 115 -11.22 3.80 19.23
C TYR A 115 -11.82 2.75 18.31
N ALA A 116 -10.97 2.04 17.61
CA ALA A 116 -11.38 1.01 16.67
C ALA A 116 -10.56 -0.26 16.83
N ARG A 117 -11.22 -1.38 16.58
CA ARG A 117 -10.57 -2.65 16.40
C ARG A 117 -9.76 -2.62 15.11
N GLY A 118 -8.50 -3.03 15.17
CA GLY A 118 -7.63 -3.04 14.00
C GLY A 118 -7.17 -1.65 13.54
N ALA A 119 -7.29 -0.60 14.36
CA ALA A 119 -6.90 0.76 13.99
C ALA A 119 -5.44 0.87 13.55
N GLN A 120 -4.52 0.17 14.19
CA GLN A 120 -3.12 0.16 13.78
C GLN A 120 -2.95 -0.43 12.37
N VAL A 121 -3.62 -1.55 12.10
CA VAL A 121 -3.61 -2.21 10.78
C VAL A 121 -4.17 -1.29 9.71
N ALA A 122 -5.26 -0.58 10.01
CA ALA A 122 -5.84 0.37 9.06
C ALA A 122 -4.87 1.49 8.70
N VAL A 123 -4.07 1.99 9.66
CA VAL A 123 -3.05 3.02 9.39
C VAL A 123 -1.87 2.47 8.59
N GLU A 124 -1.48 1.22 8.80
CA GLU A 124 -0.48 0.56 7.95
C GLU A 124 -0.98 0.40 6.51
N VAL A 125 -2.28 0.15 6.32
CA VAL A 125 -2.92 0.20 4.99
C VAL A 125 -2.91 1.61 4.40
N VAL A 126 -3.12 2.66 5.21
CA VAL A 126 -2.98 4.06 4.75
C VAL A 126 -1.58 4.31 4.21
N ASP A 127 -0.53 3.89 4.91
CA ASP A 127 0.87 4.04 4.42
C ASP A 127 1.06 3.36 3.06
N LEU A 128 0.50 2.18 2.86
CA LEU A 128 0.50 1.49 1.57
C LEU A 128 -0.20 2.32 0.47
N LEU A 129 -1.35 2.95 0.78
CA LEU A 129 -2.07 3.79 -0.16
C LEU A 129 -1.27 5.05 -0.50
N LEU A 130 -0.61 5.69 0.47
CA LEU A 130 0.27 6.85 0.23
C LEU A 130 1.45 6.51 -0.68
N HIS A 131 1.99 5.30 -0.59
CA HIS A 131 3.01 4.83 -1.52
C HIS A 131 2.46 4.64 -2.95
N ASN A 132 1.20 4.22 -3.08
CA ASN A 132 0.53 4.16 -4.38
C ASN A 132 0.34 5.55 -4.97
N THR A 133 -0.09 6.53 -4.17
CA THR A 133 -0.19 7.93 -4.57
C THR A 133 1.15 8.44 -5.11
N ARG A 134 2.24 8.27 -4.37
CA ARG A 134 3.59 8.68 -4.81
C ARG A 134 3.98 8.09 -6.16
N ALA A 135 3.65 6.83 -6.39
CA ALA A 135 4.06 6.12 -7.59
C ALA A 135 3.26 6.52 -8.84
N ASN A 136 2.08 7.13 -8.67
CA ASN A 136 1.09 7.25 -9.74
C ASN A 136 0.55 8.67 -9.97
N VAL A 137 0.87 9.62 -9.09
CA VAL A 137 0.43 11.02 -9.18
C VAL A 137 1.63 11.90 -9.45
N ALA A 138 1.51 12.83 -10.41
CA ALA A 138 2.63 13.69 -10.83
C ALA A 138 3.06 14.67 -9.73
N GLU A 139 2.08 15.27 -9.04
CA GLU A 139 2.29 16.12 -7.86
C GLU A 139 1.63 15.41 -6.67
N PRO A 140 2.33 14.46 -6.03
CA PRO A 140 1.72 13.57 -5.07
C PRO A 140 1.50 14.28 -3.74
N GLU A 141 0.24 14.48 -3.38
CA GLU A 141 -0.23 14.85 -2.05
C GLU A 141 -1.45 14.02 -1.69
N ALA A 142 -1.75 13.88 -0.42
CA ALA A 142 -2.92 13.17 0.06
C ALA A 142 -3.62 13.88 1.20
N LEU A 143 -4.94 13.76 1.24
CA LEU A 143 -5.78 14.09 2.38
C LEU A 143 -6.18 12.78 3.06
N VAL A 144 -5.88 12.66 4.35
CA VAL A 144 -6.33 11.54 5.19
C VAL A 144 -7.36 12.08 6.17
N ARG A 145 -8.61 11.67 6.00
CA ARG A 145 -9.71 12.06 6.87
C ARG A 145 -10.11 10.88 7.76
N VAL A 146 -10.35 11.16 9.04
CA VAL A 146 -10.84 10.17 10.00
C VAL A 146 -12.13 10.68 10.64
N TYR A 147 -13.15 9.85 10.63
CA TYR A 147 -14.44 10.16 11.23
C TYR A 147 -15.18 8.92 11.70
N GLN A 148 -16.23 9.15 12.51
CA GLN A 148 -17.12 8.09 12.92
C GLN A 148 -18.40 8.13 12.06
N ASP A 149 -18.75 6.96 11.51
CA ASP A 149 -20.01 6.73 10.83
C ASP A 149 -20.75 5.58 11.50
N GLY A 150 -21.80 5.91 12.24
CA GLY A 150 -22.54 4.95 13.05
C GLY A 150 -21.63 4.23 14.06
N ALA A 151 -21.50 2.92 13.91
CA ALA A 151 -20.64 2.07 14.76
C ALA A 151 -19.20 1.90 14.21
N HIS A 152 -18.91 2.49 13.06
CA HIS A 152 -17.63 2.33 12.39
C HIS A 152 -16.75 3.58 12.53
N VAL A 153 -15.45 3.38 12.59
CA VAL A 153 -14.46 4.42 12.35
C VAL A 153 -14.01 4.28 10.91
N VAL A 154 -14.13 5.35 10.15
CA VAL A 154 -13.75 5.42 8.75
C VAL A 154 -12.45 6.20 8.63
N ILE A 155 -11.51 5.66 7.86
CA ILE A 155 -10.29 6.35 7.43
C ILE A 155 -10.38 6.46 5.91
N GLU A 156 -10.52 7.68 5.43
CA GLU A 156 -10.60 8.01 4.01
C GLU A 156 -9.26 8.56 3.55
N VAL A 157 -8.75 8.06 2.43
CA VAL A 157 -7.53 8.55 1.79
C VAL A 157 -7.89 9.06 0.41
N GLN A 158 -7.70 10.34 0.19
CA GLN A 158 -7.96 11.01 -1.08
C GLN A 158 -6.65 11.55 -1.67
N ASP A 159 -6.42 11.29 -2.94
CA ASP A 159 -5.34 11.89 -3.72
C ASP A 159 -5.86 12.55 -5.01
N ALA A 160 -5.00 13.30 -5.69
CA ALA A 160 -5.33 13.96 -6.96
C ALA A 160 -5.17 13.02 -8.17
N GLY A 161 -5.09 11.72 -7.94
CA GLY A 161 -4.98 10.73 -8.99
C GLY A 161 -6.30 10.49 -9.71
N GLU A 162 -6.22 9.86 -10.88
CA GLU A 162 -7.41 9.41 -11.59
C GLU A 162 -8.11 8.29 -10.81
N ALA A 163 -9.40 8.40 -10.60
CA ALA A 163 -10.18 7.41 -9.87
C ALA A 163 -10.17 6.05 -10.56
N ILE A 164 -10.29 4.97 -9.78
CA ILE A 164 -10.52 3.64 -10.34
C ILE A 164 -11.88 3.64 -11.03
N ALA A 165 -11.89 3.24 -12.31
CA ALA A 165 -13.13 3.16 -13.09
C ALA A 165 -14.19 2.33 -12.33
N PRO A 166 -15.46 2.77 -12.30
CA PRO A 166 -16.49 2.14 -11.47
C PRO A 166 -16.62 0.63 -11.65
N GLU A 167 -16.47 0.15 -12.89
CA GLU A 167 -16.54 -1.26 -13.24
C GLU A 167 -15.35 -2.10 -12.74
N LEU A 168 -14.26 -1.44 -12.34
CA LEU A 168 -13.04 -2.09 -11.83
C LEU A 168 -12.91 -2.03 -10.31
N ARG A 169 -13.69 -1.19 -9.63
CA ARG A 169 -13.55 -0.91 -8.19
C ARG A 169 -13.65 -2.17 -7.33
N GLU A 170 -14.69 -2.96 -7.52
CA GLU A 170 -14.88 -4.21 -6.78
C GLU A 170 -13.76 -5.21 -7.07
N GLY A 171 -13.38 -5.35 -8.34
CA GLY A 171 -12.29 -6.23 -8.78
C GLY A 171 -10.92 -5.80 -8.27
N ALA A 172 -10.67 -4.50 -8.07
CA ALA A 172 -9.36 -3.97 -7.71
C ALA A 172 -8.78 -4.57 -6.41
N PHE A 173 -9.64 -4.99 -5.51
CA PHE A 173 -9.27 -5.62 -4.24
C PHE A 173 -9.19 -7.16 -4.31
N THR A 174 -9.42 -7.74 -5.47
CA THR A 174 -9.29 -9.19 -5.69
C THR A 174 -7.97 -9.50 -6.40
N LEU A 175 -7.48 -10.72 -6.22
CA LEU A 175 -6.25 -11.14 -6.89
C LEU A 175 -6.40 -11.18 -8.42
N ALA A 176 -7.57 -11.61 -8.91
CA ALA A 176 -7.88 -11.62 -10.34
C ALA A 176 -7.88 -10.20 -10.92
N GLY A 177 -8.57 -9.26 -10.28
CA GLY A 177 -8.61 -7.87 -10.71
C GLY A 177 -7.24 -7.18 -10.62
N GLN A 178 -6.42 -7.49 -9.62
CA GLN A 178 -5.04 -7.00 -9.56
C GLN A 178 -4.20 -7.48 -10.75
N LYS A 179 -4.41 -8.70 -11.21
CA LYS A 179 -3.78 -9.23 -12.42
C LYS A 179 -4.25 -8.51 -13.67
N ASP A 180 -5.55 -8.27 -13.78
CA ASP A 180 -6.15 -7.58 -14.92
C ASP A 180 -5.72 -6.11 -14.99
N LEU A 181 -5.59 -5.43 -13.85
CA LEU A 181 -5.07 -4.08 -13.75
C LEU A 181 -3.60 -3.97 -14.18
N LYS A 182 -2.77 -4.98 -13.93
CA LYS A 182 -1.34 -4.98 -14.35
C LYS A 182 -1.13 -4.91 -15.85
N GLY A 183 -2.07 -5.41 -16.64
CA GLY A 183 -1.99 -5.38 -18.10
C GLY A 183 -2.46 -4.07 -18.74
N ARG A 184 -2.93 -3.10 -17.96
CA ARG A 184 -3.53 -1.84 -18.46
C ARG A 184 -2.59 -0.66 -18.24
N LEU A 185 -2.76 0.39 -19.07
CA LEU A 185 -2.03 1.66 -18.92
C LEU A 185 -2.35 2.38 -17.59
N ASP A 186 -3.53 2.12 -17.04
CA ASP A 186 -4.05 2.60 -15.76
C ASP A 186 -3.78 1.62 -14.59
N GLY A 187 -2.89 0.66 -14.77
CA GLY A 187 -2.55 -0.39 -13.80
C GLY A 187 -1.79 0.05 -12.54
N ARG A 188 -1.88 1.33 -12.20
CA ARG A 188 -1.17 1.98 -11.10
C ARG A 188 -1.47 1.41 -9.71
N TYR A 189 -2.62 0.81 -9.50
CA TYR A 189 -3.03 0.24 -8.22
C TYR A 189 -2.63 -1.23 -8.02
N SER A 190 -1.86 -1.82 -8.95
CA SER A 190 -1.54 -3.26 -8.93
C SER A 190 -0.13 -3.59 -8.42
N ARG A 191 0.65 -2.60 -7.92
CA ARG A 191 2.00 -2.86 -7.41
C ARG A 191 1.96 -3.75 -6.16
N PHE A 192 2.77 -4.80 -6.17
CA PHE A 192 2.92 -5.74 -5.04
C PHE A 192 1.61 -6.35 -4.53
N VAL A 193 0.58 -6.45 -5.39
CA VAL A 193 -0.78 -6.88 -4.98
C VAL A 193 -1.33 -6.11 -3.77
N GLY A 194 -0.96 -4.83 -3.67
CA GLY A 194 -1.17 -4.02 -2.48
C GLY A 194 -2.63 -3.91 -2.04
N LEU A 195 -3.55 -3.61 -2.96
CA LEU A 195 -4.97 -3.51 -2.61
C LEU A 195 -5.57 -4.85 -2.16
N PHE A 196 -5.17 -5.96 -2.80
CA PHE A 196 -5.58 -7.29 -2.34
C PHE A 196 -5.05 -7.58 -0.92
N ALA A 197 -3.77 -7.27 -0.67
CA ALA A 197 -3.17 -7.42 0.65
C ALA A 197 -3.90 -6.58 1.70
N ALA A 198 -4.19 -5.31 1.39
CA ALA A 198 -4.94 -4.41 2.24
C ALA A 198 -6.31 -5.01 2.62
N LYS A 199 -7.04 -5.53 1.64
CA LYS A 199 -8.34 -6.18 1.87
C LYS A 199 -8.21 -7.38 2.81
N VAL A 200 -7.31 -8.33 2.50
CA VAL A 200 -7.11 -9.55 3.30
C VAL A 200 -6.85 -9.22 4.76
N VAL A 201 -6.04 -8.21 5.00
CA VAL A 201 -5.64 -7.84 6.35
C VAL A 201 -6.73 -7.11 7.10
N LEU A 202 -7.43 -6.19 6.45
CA LEU A 202 -8.57 -5.51 7.05
C LEU A 202 -9.72 -6.48 7.34
N ASP A 203 -10.05 -7.39 6.43
CA ASP A 203 -11.04 -8.46 6.65
C ASP A 203 -10.66 -9.29 7.90
N GLY A 204 -9.37 -9.57 8.09
CA GLY A 204 -8.86 -10.29 9.25
C GLY A 204 -9.10 -9.61 10.60
N VAL A 205 -9.17 -8.29 10.66
CA VAL A 205 -9.51 -7.51 11.87
C VAL A 205 -11.00 -7.17 11.96
N GLY A 206 -11.79 -7.57 10.95
CA GLY A 206 -13.23 -7.29 10.87
C GLY A 206 -13.52 -5.89 10.34
N GLY A 207 -12.59 -5.30 9.61
CA GLY A 207 -12.74 -4.09 8.82
C GLY A 207 -13.09 -4.38 7.37
N SER A 208 -13.16 -3.35 6.56
CA SER A 208 -13.34 -3.42 5.11
C SER A 208 -12.56 -2.32 4.42
N ILE A 209 -12.36 -2.46 3.12
CA ILE A 209 -11.80 -1.43 2.26
C ILE A 209 -12.59 -1.38 0.96
N GLU A 210 -12.87 -0.20 0.50
CA GLU A 210 -13.53 0.05 -0.78
C GLU A 210 -12.89 1.24 -1.48
N ALA A 211 -13.03 1.31 -2.79
CA ALA A 211 -12.68 2.48 -3.57
C ALA A 211 -13.97 3.20 -3.92
N ASP A 212 -14.05 4.44 -3.51
CA ASP A 212 -15.11 5.36 -3.87
C ASP A 212 -14.49 6.56 -4.59
N GLY A 213 -15.32 7.40 -5.17
CA GLY A 213 -14.87 8.68 -5.66
C GLY A 213 -15.18 8.92 -7.13
N GLU A 214 -15.60 10.11 -7.36
CA GLU A 214 -15.47 10.82 -8.62
C GLU A 214 -14.04 11.39 -8.61
N SER A 215 -13.35 11.34 -9.75
CA SER A 215 -12.02 11.96 -9.90
C SER A 215 -12.03 13.36 -9.30
N GLY A 216 -11.23 13.53 -8.26
CA GLY A 216 -11.07 14.81 -7.58
C GLY A 216 -10.29 15.82 -8.42
#